data_cb3bf5586fc82540c40cd94fd3678abe
#
_entry.id   cb3bf5586fc82540c40cd94fd3678abe
#
_cell.length_a   1.000
_cell.length_b   1.000
_cell.length_c   1.000
_cell.angle_alpha   90.00
_cell.angle_beta   90.00
_cell.angle_gamma   90.00
#
_symmetry.space_group_name_H-M   'P 1'
#
loop_
_entity.id
_entity.type
_entity.pdbx_description
1 polymer ?
#
loop_
_entity_poly.entity_id
_entity_poly.type
_entity_poly.pdbx_seq_one_letter_code
_entity_poly.pdbx_strand_id
1 'polypeptide(L)'
;MIYENNNFTLSQDRELPIVGFFVISPKKHIEKLNELSEQERNEMFSIINTVIKIEKDNNICKDFNVVFEEKDKRHFHVRIMPRHERMSKICNNITQNIGLIFDYAKKNFRTENIYNKINEAVKITREQFRS
;
A
#
# COMPACT_ATOMS: atom_id res chain seq x y z
N MET A 1 4.05 6.37 9.36
CA MET A 1 5.10 5.32 9.32
C MET A 1 4.61 4.08 10.03
N ILE A 2 4.64 2.95 9.36
CA ILE A 2 4.22 1.67 9.91
C ILE A 2 5.44 0.84 10.33
N TYR A 3 6.42 0.77 9.45
CA TYR A 3 7.60 -0.04 9.65
C TYR A 3 8.77 0.57 8.89
N GLU A 4 9.97 0.41 9.39
CA GLU A 4 11.19 0.73 8.66
C GLU A 4 12.31 -0.20 9.06
N ASN A 5 13.21 -0.44 8.12
CA ASN A 5 14.48 -1.10 8.36
C ASN A 5 15.60 -0.25 7.74
N ASN A 6 16.78 -0.83 7.56
CA ASN A 6 17.90 -0.06 7.03
C ASN A 6 17.69 0.44 5.59
N ASN A 7 16.86 -0.24 4.80
CA ASN A 7 16.76 0.00 3.37
C ASN A 7 15.39 0.49 2.90
N PHE A 8 14.33 0.26 3.68
CA PHE A 8 12.95 0.56 3.26
C PHE A 8 12.13 1.19 4.36
N THR A 9 11.10 1.93 3.93
CA THR A 9 10.02 2.42 4.79
C THR A 9 8.69 1.87 4.28
N LEU A 10 7.76 1.65 5.21
CA LEU A 10 6.38 1.26 4.92
C LEU A 10 5.45 2.27 5.59
N SER A 11 4.53 2.84 4.83
CA SER A 11 3.58 3.83 5.35
C SER A 11 2.23 3.73 4.68
N GLN A 12 1.21 4.28 5.33
CA GLN A 12 -0.12 4.46 4.74
C GLN A 12 -0.07 5.57 3.69
N ASP A 13 -0.69 5.35 2.54
CA ASP A 13 -0.90 6.42 1.57
C ASP A 13 -1.93 7.41 2.15
N ARG A 14 -1.47 8.63 2.44
CA ARG A 14 -2.31 9.64 3.09
C ARG A 14 -3.13 10.48 2.12
N GLU A 15 -2.79 10.46 0.86
CA GLU A 15 -3.57 11.17 -0.16
C GLU A 15 -4.84 10.42 -0.55
N LEU A 16 -4.81 9.09 -0.43
CA LEU A 16 -5.91 8.21 -0.79
C LEU A 16 -6.48 7.59 0.47
N PRO A 17 -7.70 7.99 0.89
CA PRO A 17 -8.32 7.47 2.11
C PRO A 17 -8.90 6.07 1.88
N ILE A 18 -8.02 5.12 1.65
CA ILE A 18 -8.36 3.71 1.44
C ILE A 18 -7.72 2.89 2.54
N VAL A 19 -8.54 2.13 3.26
CA VAL A 19 -8.08 1.32 4.38
C VAL A 19 -7.09 0.25 3.89
N GLY A 20 -5.91 0.21 4.49
CA GLY A 20 -4.88 -0.78 4.16
C GLY A 20 -4.06 -0.49 2.90
N PHE A 21 -4.15 0.73 2.36
CA PHE A 21 -3.38 1.14 1.19
C PHE A 21 -1.99 1.58 1.64
N PHE A 22 -1.02 0.69 1.52
CA PHE A 22 0.33 0.93 2.02
C PHE A 22 1.34 1.13 0.88
N VAL A 23 2.36 1.93 1.17
CA VAL A 23 3.43 2.26 0.22
C VAL A 23 4.77 1.86 0.82
N ILE A 24 5.57 1.17 0.03
CA ILE A 24 6.95 0.81 0.37
C ILE A 24 7.88 1.69 -0.45
N SER A 25 8.81 2.36 0.23
CA SER A 25 9.80 3.22 -0.44
C SER A 25 11.21 2.84 -0.01
N PRO A 26 12.16 2.72 -0.96
CA PRO A 26 13.56 2.59 -0.61
C PRO A 26 14.04 3.87 0.10
N LYS A 27 14.92 3.73 1.09
CA LYS A 27 15.52 4.89 1.76
C LYS A 27 16.51 5.62 0.86
N LYS A 28 17.27 4.89 0.04
CA LYS A 28 18.14 5.53 -0.94
C LYS A 28 17.31 6.04 -2.12
N HIS A 29 17.73 7.15 -2.71
CA HIS A 29 17.05 7.70 -3.86
C HIS A 29 17.38 6.86 -5.10
N ILE A 30 16.38 6.16 -5.63
CA ILE A 30 16.47 5.42 -6.90
C ILE A 30 15.24 5.74 -7.74
N GLU A 31 15.37 5.59 -9.05
CA GLU A 31 14.28 5.83 -9.99
C GLU A 31 13.74 4.55 -10.59
N LYS A 32 14.56 3.50 -10.67
CA LYS A 32 14.22 2.26 -11.35
C LYS A 32 14.39 1.04 -10.44
N LEU A 33 13.53 0.06 -10.63
CA LEU A 33 13.56 -1.20 -9.88
C LEU A 33 14.92 -1.90 -10.00
N ASN A 34 15.53 -1.88 -11.18
CA ASN A 34 16.78 -2.60 -11.39
C ASN A 34 18.01 -1.93 -10.74
N GLU A 35 17.84 -0.77 -10.13
CA GLU A 35 18.89 -0.14 -9.33
C GLU A 35 19.01 -0.76 -7.93
N LEU A 36 18.00 -1.54 -7.52
CA LEU A 36 18.09 -2.31 -6.27
C LEU A 36 18.97 -3.55 -6.48
N SER A 37 19.76 -3.90 -5.46
CA SER A 37 20.49 -5.16 -5.47
C SER A 37 19.54 -6.34 -5.34
N GLU A 38 20.01 -7.55 -5.64
CA GLU A 38 19.22 -8.77 -5.45
C GLU A 38 18.75 -8.90 -4.00
N GLN A 39 19.63 -8.65 -3.04
CA GLN A 39 19.31 -8.70 -1.62
C GLN A 39 18.23 -7.69 -1.26
N GLU A 40 18.33 -6.47 -1.77
CA GLU A 40 17.34 -5.43 -1.54
C GLU A 40 15.97 -5.80 -2.16
N ARG A 41 15.96 -6.36 -3.37
CA ARG A 41 14.72 -6.83 -3.99
C ARG A 41 14.06 -7.93 -3.18
N ASN A 42 14.84 -8.89 -2.69
CA ASN A 42 14.32 -9.98 -1.85
C ASN A 42 13.72 -9.42 -0.55
N GLU A 43 14.37 -8.45 0.05
CA GLU A 43 13.89 -7.77 1.25
C GLU A 43 12.56 -7.05 0.99
N MET A 44 12.48 -6.33 -0.13
CA MET A 44 11.26 -5.65 -0.55
C MET A 44 10.08 -6.62 -0.75
N PHE A 45 10.32 -7.73 -1.44
CA PHE A 45 9.28 -8.76 -1.63
C PHE A 45 8.87 -9.40 -0.31
N SER A 46 9.80 -9.55 0.63
CA SER A 46 9.47 -10.04 1.97
C SER A 46 8.51 -9.08 2.70
N ILE A 47 8.75 -7.78 2.59
CA ILE A 47 7.85 -6.78 3.18
C ILE A 47 6.45 -6.84 2.53
N ILE A 48 6.39 -6.93 1.20
CA ILE A 48 5.11 -7.06 0.47
C ILE A 48 4.34 -8.28 0.97
N ASN A 49 5.01 -9.42 1.04
CA ASN A 49 4.38 -10.67 1.49
C ASN A 49 3.86 -10.57 2.92
N THR A 50 4.64 -9.96 3.80
CA THR A 50 4.25 -9.75 5.20
C THR A 50 3.02 -8.86 5.31
N VAL A 51 2.98 -7.76 4.56
CA VAL A 51 1.82 -6.84 4.54
C VAL A 51 0.56 -7.57 4.10
N ILE A 52 0.64 -8.29 2.98
CA ILE A 52 -0.51 -9.02 2.44
C ILE A 52 -1.01 -10.05 3.46
N LYS A 53 -0.09 -10.78 4.06
CA LYS A 53 -0.46 -11.77 5.08
C LYS A 53 -1.16 -11.13 6.28
N ILE A 54 -0.63 -10.03 6.78
CA ILE A 54 -1.23 -9.30 7.91
C ILE A 54 -2.64 -8.83 7.56
N GLU A 55 -2.82 -8.23 6.38
CA GLU A 55 -4.13 -7.72 5.98
C GLU A 55 -5.15 -8.83 5.80
N LYS A 56 -4.74 -9.98 5.24
CA LYS A 56 -5.62 -11.14 5.11
C LYS A 56 -5.98 -11.74 6.46
N ASP A 57 -4.99 -11.94 7.32
CA ASP A 57 -5.20 -12.58 8.63
C ASP A 57 -6.07 -11.72 9.57
N ASN A 58 -6.07 -10.41 9.37
CA ASN A 58 -6.83 -9.48 10.20
C ASN A 58 -8.10 -8.94 9.53
N ASN A 59 -8.52 -9.57 8.43
CA ASN A 59 -9.74 -9.23 7.69
C ASN A 59 -9.78 -7.78 7.23
N ILE A 60 -8.63 -7.18 6.95
CA ILE A 60 -8.54 -5.83 6.40
C ILE A 60 -8.89 -5.88 4.92
N CYS A 61 -8.22 -6.74 4.17
CA CYS A 61 -8.52 -7.01 2.77
C CYS A 61 -7.91 -8.35 2.36
N LYS A 62 -8.47 -8.98 1.34
CA LYS A 62 -7.99 -10.29 0.88
C LYS A 62 -7.45 -10.28 -0.55
N ASP A 63 -7.75 -9.27 -1.34
CA ASP A 63 -7.33 -9.15 -2.74
C ASP A 63 -6.59 -7.84 -2.96
N PHE A 64 -5.50 -7.88 -3.75
CA PHE A 64 -4.60 -6.75 -3.89
C PHE A 64 -4.15 -6.56 -5.33
N ASN A 65 -3.87 -5.31 -5.68
CA ASN A 65 -3.03 -4.97 -6.83
C ASN A 65 -1.72 -4.44 -6.27
N VAL A 66 -0.60 -5.03 -6.67
CA VAL A 66 0.73 -4.54 -6.28
C VAL A 66 1.32 -3.83 -7.48
N VAL A 67 1.63 -2.55 -7.32
CA VAL A 67 2.09 -1.70 -8.42
C VAL A 67 3.50 -1.19 -8.11
N PHE A 68 4.43 -1.48 -9.02
CA PHE A 68 5.78 -0.93 -8.99
C PHE A 68 5.80 0.31 -9.87
N GLU A 69 6.06 1.48 -9.28
CA GLU A 69 6.04 2.73 -10.02
C GLU A 69 7.45 3.26 -10.27
N GLU A 70 7.79 3.39 -11.56
CA GLU A 70 9.00 4.02 -12.03
C GLU A 70 8.60 5.25 -12.82
N LYS A 71 8.68 6.41 -12.19
CA LYS A 71 8.34 7.68 -12.85
C LYS A 71 9.57 8.53 -13.06
N ASP A 72 9.61 9.27 -14.16
CA ASP A 72 10.68 10.18 -14.44
C ASP A 72 10.90 11.19 -13.31
N LYS A 73 12.13 11.26 -12.83
CA LYS A 73 12.58 12.18 -11.77
C LYS A 73 11.88 11.97 -10.43
N ARG A 74 11.15 10.87 -10.25
CA ARG A 74 10.50 10.55 -8.98
C ARG A 74 11.14 9.34 -8.34
N HIS A 75 11.09 9.33 -7.01
CA HIS A 75 11.56 8.21 -6.21
C HIS A 75 10.73 6.96 -6.54
N PHE A 76 11.40 5.86 -6.85
CA PHE A 76 10.75 4.56 -7.02
C PHE A 76 9.99 4.17 -5.76
N HIS A 77 8.81 3.61 -5.92
CA HIS A 77 8.03 3.08 -4.80
C HIS A 77 7.10 1.97 -5.25
N VAL A 78 6.63 1.19 -4.27
CA VAL A 78 5.68 0.09 -4.48
C VAL A 78 4.40 0.43 -3.75
N ARG A 79 3.27 0.36 -4.44
CA ARG A 79 1.95 0.54 -3.84
C ARG A 79 1.28 -0.81 -3.69
N ILE A 80 0.84 -1.13 -2.48
CA ILE A 80 0.04 -2.31 -2.18
C ILE A 80 -1.40 -1.84 -2.06
N MET A 81 -2.14 -1.94 -3.16
CA MET A 81 -3.51 -1.45 -3.24
C MET A 81 -4.49 -2.55 -2.86
N PRO A 82 -5.24 -2.38 -1.76
CA PRO A 82 -6.28 -3.34 -1.40
C PRO A 82 -7.49 -3.20 -2.33
N ARG A 83 -8.04 -4.33 -2.74
CA ARG A 83 -9.24 -4.38 -3.59
C ARG A 83 -10.43 -4.73 -2.72
N HIS A 84 -11.00 -3.73 -2.04
CA HIS A 84 -12.17 -3.91 -1.21
C HIS A 84 -13.42 -4.23 -2.05
N GLU A 85 -14.31 -5.07 -1.53
CA GLU A 85 -15.51 -5.50 -2.26
C GLU A 85 -16.36 -4.34 -2.78
N ARG A 86 -16.50 -3.28 -1.98
CA ARG A 86 -17.29 -2.11 -2.38
C ARG A 86 -16.75 -1.40 -3.62
N MET A 87 -15.48 -1.64 -3.99
CA MET A 87 -14.89 -1.04 -5.18
C MET A 87 -15.50 -1.59 -6.46
N SER A 88 -15.99 -2.83 -6.44
CA SER A 88 -16.67 -3.43 -7.58
C SER A 88 -18.01 -2.73 -7.90
N LYS A 89 -18.55 -2.01 -6.93
CA LYS A 89 -19.78 -1.19 -7.12
C LYS A 89 -19.50 0.15 -7.78
N ILE A 90 -18.22 0.58 -7.79
CA ILE A 90 -17.79 1.82 -8.41
C ILE A 90 -17.54 1.61 -9.90
N CYS A 91 -16.90 0.50 -10.24
CA CYS A 91 -16.58 0.15 -11.62
C CYS A 91 -16.46 -1.38 -11.77
N ASN A 92 -16.69 -1.88 -12.99
CA ASN A 92 -16.67 -3.31 -13.25
C ASN A 92 -15.27 -3.91 -13.36
N ASN A 93 -14.29 -3.12 -13.76
CA ASN A 93 -12.90 -3.57 -13.91
C ASN A 93 -12.00 -2.64 -13.11
N ILE A 94 -11.64 -3.08 -11.90
CA ILE A 94 -10.85 -2.29 -10.96
C ILE A 94 -9.47 -1.97 -11.53
N THR A 95 -8.81 -2.96 -12.13
CA THR A 95 -7.43 -2.78 -12.63
C THR A 95 -7.38 -1.74 -13.74
N GLN A 96 -8.33 -1.74 -14.66
CA GLN A 96 -8.37 -0.76 -15.76
C GLN A 96 -8.88 0.61 -15.32
N ASN A 97 -9.56 0.69 -14.18
CA ASN A 97 -10.24 1.90 -13.72
C ASN A 97 -9.75 2.40 -12.36
N ILE A 98 -8.47 2.15 -12.06
CA ILE A 98 -7.86 2.56 -10.78
C ILE A 98 -8.04 4.07 -10.55
N GLY A 99 -7.87 4.89 -11.58
CA GLY A 99 -8.05 6.34 -11.47
C GLY A 99 -9.44 6.74 -11.01
N LEU A 100 -10.49 6.06 -11.50
CA LEU A 100 -11.86 6.31 -11.05
C LEU A 100 -12.04 5.99 -9.57
N ILE A 101 -11.44 4.90 -9.11
CA ILE A 101 -11.51 4.50 -7.70
C ILE A 101 -10.81 5.54 -6.83
N PHE A 102 -9.64 6.02 -7.24
CA PHE A 102 -8.89 7.03 -6.50
C PHE A 102 -9.69 8.34 -6.40
N ASP A 103 -10.27 8.80 -7.50
CA ASP A 103 -11.10 10.01 -7.52
C ASP A 103 -12.33 9.85 -6.64
N TYR A 104 -12.99 8.71 -6.70
CA TYR A 104 -14.15 8.41 -5.87
C TYR A 104 -13.76 8.39 -4.38
N ALA A 105 -12.64 7.78 -4.04
CA ALA A 105 -12.16 7.72 -2.66
C ALA A 105 -11.89 9.13 -2.11
N LYS A 106 -11.23 9.99 -2.89
CA LYS A 106 -10.95 11.37 -2.47
C LYS A 106 -12.21 12.15 -2.20
N LYS A 107 -13.28 11.90 -2.96
CA LYS A 107 -14.54 12.61 -2.81
C LYS A 107 -15.44 12.03 -1.72
N ASN A 108 -15.45 10.70 -1.55
CA ASN A 108 -16.47 10.02 -0.77
C ASN A 108 -15.95 9.28 0.47
N PHE A 109 -14.65 9.00 0.55
CA PHE A 109 -14.09 8.21 1.65
C PHE A 109 -13.42 9.07 2.73
N ARG A 110 -13.42 10.39 2.61
CA ARG A 110 -12.84 11.29 3.61
C ARG A 110 -13.82 11.51 4.78
N THR A 111 -14.18 10.43 5.44
CA THR A 111 -15.07 10.45 6.60
C THR A 111 -14.31 10.02 7.85
N GLU A 112 -14.79 10.46 9.02
CA GLU A 112 -14.20 10.07 10.30
C GLU A 112 -14.15 8.55 10.46
N ASN A 113 -15.23 7.86 10.05
CA ASN A 113 -15.29 6.41 10.12
C ASN A 113 -14.20 5.73 9.30
N ILE A 114 -13.97 6.21 8.07
CA ILE A 114 -12.92 5.65 7.20
C ILE A 114 -11.54 5.93 7.80
N TYR A 115 -11.28 7.16 8.29
CA TYR A 115 -10.00 7.48 8.90
C TYR A 115 -9.74 6.66 10.16
N ASN A 116 -10.78 6.38 10.94
CA ASN A 116 -10.65 5.50 12.11
C ASN A 116 -10.26 4.09 11.69
N LYS A 117 -10.85 3.56 10.62
CA LYS A 117 -10.50 2.24 10.08
C LYS A 117 -9.08 2.23 9.51
N ILE A 118 -8.66 3.29 8.85
CA ILE A 118 -7.29 3.44 8.34
C ILE A 118 -6.31 3.39 9.52
N ASN A 119 -6.57 4.15 10.56
CA ASN A 119 -5.70 4.21 11.73
C ASN A 119 -5.63 2.86 12.45
N GLU A 120 -6.74 2.14 12.52
CA GLU A 120 -6.78 0.79 13.10
C GLU A 120 -5.95 -0.18 12.27
N ALA A 121 -6.07 -0.16 10.95
CA ALA A 121 -5.28 -1.00 10.06
C ALA A 121 -3.77 -0.70 10.19
N VAL A 122 -3.41 0.58 10.29
CA VAL A 122 -2.03 1.00 10.52
C VAL A 122 -1.51 0.46 11.86
N LYS A 123 -2.31 0.59 12.91
CA LYS A 123 -1.95 0.12 14.24
C LYS A 123 -1.71 -1.40 14.27
N ILE A 124 -2.64 -2.16 13.72
CA ILE A 124 -2.54 -3.62 13.64
C ILE A 124 -1.28 -4.03 12.89
N THR A 125 -1.04 -3.44 11.74
CA THR A 125 0.11 -3.76 10.90
C THR A 125 1.42 -3.43 11.61
N ARG A 126 1.48 -2.25 12.21
CA ARG A 126 2.66 -1.82 12.98
C ARG A 126 2.99 -2.80 14.10
N GLU A 127 1.99 -3.22 14.86
CA GLU A 127 2.16 -4.15 15.97
C GLU A 127 2.65 -5.51 15.49
N GLN A 128 2.12 -6.00 14.38
CA GLN A 128 2.49 -7.32 13.88
C GLN A 128 3.87 -7.34 13.21
N PHE A 129 4.35 -6.22 12.69
CA PHE A 129 5.74 -6.11 12.23
C PHE A 129 6.73 -6.14 13.38
N ARG A 130 6.31 -5.79 14.58
CA ARG A 130 7.16 -5.81 15.79
C ARG A 130 7.25 -7.18 16.46
N SER A 131 6.35 -8.08 16.13
CA SER A 131 6.32 -9.40 16.77
C SER A 131 7.29 -10.40 16.16
#